data_1eb0577fc4b75c2303789552a54b7cc6
#
_entry.id   1eb0577fc4b75c2303789552a54b7cc6
#
_cell.length_a   1.000
_cell.length_b   1.000
_cell.length_c   1.000
_cell.angle_alpha   90.00
_cell.angle_beta   90.00
_cell.angle_gamma   90.00
#
_symmetry.space_group_name_H-M   'P 1'
#
loop_
_entity.id
_entity.type
_entity.pdbx_description
1 polymer ?
#
loop_
_entity_poly.entity_id
_entity_poly.type
_entity_poly.pdbx_seq_one_letter_code
_entity_poly.pdbx_strand_id
1 'polypeptide(L)'
;MVSLKPPGKPPGDMNAIQMNELSQLSNDYSFGEIRVTHEQNILLPHVENKRIYDLWLKLKKIGLSTPNIGLISDIICCPGMDYCALATARSIPISQKISHSFNNYGQQKNIGDLKIKISGCINACGHHHVGNIGILGLDKNGEESYQITLGGSATENASIGEIVGPSFPESELMGALNTCL
;
A
#
# COMPACT_ATOMS: atom_id res chain seq x y z
N MET A 1 -4.40 7.92 -12.04
CA MET A 1 -3.42 7.29 -11.14
C MET A 1 -3.31 5.80 -11.49
N VAL A 2 -2.12 5.24 -11.40
CA VAL A 2 -1.83 3.83 -11.71
C VAL A 2 -1.36 3.17 -10.41
N SER A 3 -2.06 2.11 -9.99
CA SER A 3 -1.69 1.36 -8.79
C SER A 3 -0.47 0.48 -9.07
N LEU A 4 0.52 0.53 -8.18
CA LEU A 4 1.67 -0.38 -8.12
C LEU A 4 1.50 -1.45 -7.02
N LYS A 5 0.25 -1.73 -6.61
CA LYS A 5 -0.07 -2.58 -5.47
C LYS A 5 -1.07 -3.67 -5.82
N PRO A 6 -0.77 -4.54 -6.81
CA PRO A 6 -1.62 -5.68 -7.05
C PRO A 6 -1.61 -6.60 -5.81
N PRO A 7 -2.78 -7.12 -5.38
CA PRO A 7 -2.88 -7.94 -4.17
C PRO A 7 -1.89 -9.11 -4.16
N GLY A 8 -1.22 -9.34 -3.03
CA GLY A 8 -0.22 -10.37 -2.85
C GLY A 8 1.17 -10.09 -3.46
N LYS A 9 1.37 -8.91 -4.05
CA LYS A 9 2.68 -8.47 -4.56
C LYS A 9 3.31 -7.43 -3.62
N PRO A 10 4.65 -7.24 -3.67
CA PRO A 10 5.29 -6.15 -2.95
C PRO A 10 4.68 -4.80 -3.36
N PRO A 11 4.22 -3.97 -2.42
CA PRO A 11 3.59 -2.71 -2.75
C PRO A 11 4.61 -1.67 -3.23
N GLY A 12 4.25 -0.97 -4.29
CA GLY A 12 5.08 0.08 -4.88
C GLY A 12 6.16 -0.41 -5.85
N ASP A 13 6.24 -1.71 -6.10
CA ASP A 13 7.23 -2.29 -7.00
C ASP A 13 6.80 -2.32 -8.46
N MET A 14 7.79 -2.11 -9.32
CA MET A 14 7.62 -2.15 -10.78
C MET A 14 8.88 -2.77 -11.41
N ASN A 15 8.70 -3.71 -12.34
CA ASN A 15 9.83 -4.30 -13.05
C ASN A 15 10.29 -3.42 -14.24
N ALA A 16 11.47 -3.72 -14.79
CA ALA A 16 12.08 -2.95 -15.88
C ALA A 16 11.19 -2.89 -17.14
N ILE A 17 10.45 -3.96 -17.47
CA ILE A 17 9.54 -3.98 -18.63
C ILE A 17 8.39 -2.99 -18.38
N GLN A 18 7.78 -3.03 -17.19
CA GLN A 18 6.72 -2.10 -16.81
C GLN A 18 7.20 -0.65 -16.81
N MET A 19 8.43 -0.38 -16.34
CA MET A 19 9.02 0.97 -16.35
C MET A 19 9.20 1.49 -17.78
N ASN A 20 9.73 0.66 -18.69
CA ASN A 20 9.93 1.05 -20.08
C ASN A 20 8.60 1.31 -20.80
N GLU A 21 7.63 0.43 -20.64
CA GLU A 21 6.29 0.60 -21.23
C GLU A 21 5.59 1.84 -20.66
N LEU A 22 5.67 2.07 -19.34
CA LEU A 22 5.08 3.24 -18.71
C LEU A 22 5.73 4.54 -19.22
N SER A 23 7.04 4.53 -19.45
CA SER A 23 7.76 5.66 -20.05
C SER A 23 7.22 6.00 -21.45
N GLN A 24 6.99 4.97 -22.30
CA GLN A 24 6.39 5.18 -23.63
C GLN A 24 4.95 5.70 -23.52
N LEU A 25 4.15 5.10 -22.62
CA LEU A 25 2.78 5.55 -22.39
C LEU A 25 2.73 6.99 -21.88
N SER A 26 3.70 7.43 -21.09
CA SER A 26 3.75 8.83 -20.64
C SER A 26 3.94 9.81 -21.78
N ASN A 27 4.79 9.48 -22.75
CA ASN A 27 4.97 10.29 -23.96
C ASN A 27 3.69 10.39 -24.77
N ASP A 28 2.97 9.27 -24.92
CA ASP A 28 1.76 9.20 -25.75
C ASP A 28 0.54 9.87 -25.08
N TYR A 29 0.45 9.85 -23.75
CA TYR A 29 -0.78 10.20 -23.00
C TYR A 29 -0.62 11.34 -22.00
N SER A 30 0.60 11.65 -21.57
CA SER A 30 0.88 12.51 -20.40
C SER A 30 2.00 13.53 -20.66
N PHE A 31 2.22 13.93 -21.91
CA PHE A 31 3.28 14.85 -22.33
C PHE A 31 4.69 14.47 -21.86
N GLY A 32 4.97 13.17 -21.69
CA GLY A 32 6.24 12.66 -21.17
C GLY A 32 6.38 12.80 -19.65
N GLU A 33 5.34 13.18 -18.93
CA GLU A 33 5.40 13.40 -17.49
C GLU A 33 4.90 12.20 -16.71
N ILE A 34 5.70 11.79 -15.71
CA ILE A 34 5.36 10.75 -14.72
C ILE A 34 5.64 11.34 -13.34
N ARG A 35 4.69 11.19 -12.41
CA ARG A 35 4.88 11.58 -11.01
C ARG A 35 4.78 10.36 -10.10
N VAL A 36 5.74 10.20 -9.21
CA VAL A 36 5.63 9.27 -8.07
C VAL A 36 4.79 9.93 -6.99
N THR A 37 3.82 9.21 -6.44
CA THR A 37 2.97 9.72 -5.37
C THR A 37 3.49 9.30 -4.00
N HIS A 38 3.14 10.06 -2.95
CA HIS A 38 3.45 9.71 -1.57
C HIS A 38 2.74 8.41 -1.11
N GLU A 39 1.75 7.95 -1.87
CA GLU A 39 1.06 6.67 -1.65
C GLU A 39 1.73 5.50 -2.38
N GLN A 40 2.98 5.65 -2.85
CA GLN A 40 3.72 4.60 -3.58
C GLN A 40 3.00 4.13 -4.85
N ASN A 41 2.35 5.02 -5.55
CA ASN A 41 1.68 4.81 -6.83
C ASN A 41 2.24 5.76 -7.89
N ILE A 42 1.82 5.60 -9.14
CA ILE A 42 2.21 6.48 -10.24
C ILE A 42 1.03 7.33 -10.69
N LEU A 43 1.29 8.62 -10.94
CA LEU A 43 0.36 9.52 -11.58
C LEU A 43 0.86 9.86 -12.99
N LEU A 44 0.02 9.62 -13.99
CA LEU A 44 0.15 10.18 -15.34
C LEU A 44 -0.76 11.41 -15.39
N PRO A 45 -0.22 12.63 -15.31
CA PRO A 45 -1.02 13.84 -15.38
C PRO A 45 -1.48 14.14 -16.81
N HIS A 46 -2.45 15.05 -16.96
CA HIS A 46 -2.89 15.60 -18.25
C HIS A 46 -3.47 14.59 -19.25
N VAL A 47 -3.84 13.38 -18.82
CA VAL A 47 -4.48 12.40 -19.69
C VAL A 47 -5.88 12.90 -20.10
N GLU A 48 -6.14 13.01 -21.41
CA GLU A 48 -7.45 13.39 -21.92
C GLU A 48 -8.52 12.35 -21.56
N ASN A 49 -9.68 12.79 -21.08
CA ASN A 49 -10.76 11.90 -20.65
C ASN A 49 -11.16 10.88 -21.73
N LYS A 50 -11.20 11.28 -22.98
CA LYS A 50 -11.55 10.40 -24.11
C LYS A 50 -10.53 9.29 -24.37
N ARG A 51 -9.28 9.42 -23.85
CA ARG A 51 -8.18 8.47 -24.04
C ARG A 51 -7.95 7.56 -22.81
N ILE A 52 -8.67 7.77 -21.70
CA ILE A 52 -8.47 7.01 -20.44
C ILE A 52 -8.70 5.52 -20.66
N TYR A 53 -9.73 5.13 -21.40
CA TYR A 53 -10.04 3.72 -21.65
C TYR A 53 -8.96 3.03 -22.48
N ASP A 54 -8.45 3.68 -23.51
CA ASP A 54 -7.36 3.14 -24.35
C ASP A 54 -6.06 3.00 -23.52
N LEU A 55 -5.71 4.01 -22.73
CA LEU A 55 -4.60 3.94 -21.78
C LEU A 55 -4.78 2.77 -20.80
N TRP A 56 -5.96 2.60 -20.23
CA TRP A 56 -6.25 1.50 -19.30
C TRP A 56 -6.05 0.13 -19.96
N LEU A 57 -6.48 -0.05 -21.22
CA LEU A 57 -6.25 -1.29 -21.97
C LEU A 57 -4.77 -1.60 -22.16
N LYS A 58 -3.94 -0.57 -22.38
CA LYS A 58 -2.48 -0.73 -22.50
C LYS A 58 -1.85 -1.05 -21.13
N LEU A 59 -2.23 -0.36 -20.07
CA LEU A 59 -1.80 -0.66 -18.70
C LEU A 59 -2.18 -2.08 -18.28
N LYS A 60 -3.36 -2.55 -18.68
CA LYS A 60 -3.81 -3.93 -18.40
C LYS A 60 -2.90 -4.99 -19.01
N LYS A 61 -2.37 -4.76 -20.22
CA LYS A 61 -1.45 -5.70 -20.88
C LYS A 61 -0.15 -5.90 -20.10
N ILE A 62 0.29 -4.90 -19.36
CA ILE A 62 1.52 -4.94 -18.54
C ILE A 62 1.26 -5.16 -17.05
N GLY A 63 0.01 -5.47 -16.66
CA GLY A 63 -0.36 -5.76 -15.28
C GLY A 63 -0.43 -4.55 -14.35
N LEU A 64 -0.60 -3.33 -14.89
CA LEU A 64 -0.69 -2.08 -14.14
C LEU A 64 -2.12 -1.50 -14.14
N SER A 65 -3.14 -2.33 -14.03
CA SER A 65 -4.54 -1.92 -14.08
C SER A 65 -5.35 -2.32 -12.84
N THR A 66 -4.69 -2.58 -11.72
CA THR A 66 -5.36 -2.97 -10.48
C THR A 66 -6.27 -1.84 -9.98
N PRO A 67 -7.59 -2.07 -9.80
CA PRO A 67 -8.54 -1.01 -9.48
C PRO A 67 -8.71 -0.83 -7.97
N ASN A 68 -7.61 -0.66 -7.23
CA ASN A 68 -7.62 -0.61 -5.77
C ASN A 68 -7.16 0.71 -5.16
N ILE A 69 -6.95 1.75 -5.97
CA ILE A 69 -6.58 3.08 -5.46
C ILE A 69 -7.59 3.55 -4.42
N GLY A 70 -7.11 3.89 -3.23
CA GLY A 70 -7.93 4.33 -2.11
C GLY A 70 -8.62 3.24 -1.32
N LEU A 71 -8.60 1.98 -1.78
CA LEU A 71 -9.22 0.85 -1.09
C LEU A 71 -8.25 0.19 -0.09
N ILE A 72 -8.76 -0.73 0.73
CA ILE A 72 -8.01 -1.38 1.81
C ILE A 72 -6.74 -2.11 1.33
N SER A 73 -6.69 -2.61 0.09
CA SER A 73 -5.50 -3.25 -0.47
C SER A 73 -4.47 -2.27 -1.07
N ASP A 74 -4.78 -0.97 -1.10
CA ASP A 74 -3.83 0.10 -1.46
C ASP A 74 -2.91 0.44 -0.28
N ILE A 75 -2.23 -0.57 0.25
CA ILE A 75 -1.42 -0.49 1.47
C ILE A 75 -0.15 0.31 1.22
N ILE A 76 0.16 1.26 2.10
CA ILE A 76 1.46 1.91 2.15
C ILE A 76 2.34 1.12 3.11
N CYS A 77 3.52 0.71 2.67
CA CYS A 77 4.48 0.06 3.55
C CYS A 77 5.92 0.51 3.27
N CYS A 78 6.72 0.61 4.32
CA CYS A 78 8.16 0.80 4.16
C CYS A 78 8.83 -0.53 3.76
N PRO A 79 10.10 -0.51 3.31
CA PRO A 79 10.80 -1.75 2.91
C PRO A 79 11.01 -2.76 4.04
N GLY A 80 10.97 -2.34 5.32
CA GLY A 80 11.18 -3.25 6.45
C GLY A 80 12.54 -3.94 6.43
N MET A 81 12.68 -5.03 7.20
CA MET A 81 13.94 -5.78 7.30
C MET A 81 14.42 -6.41 5.98
N ASP A 82 13.55 -6.51 4.97
CA ASP A 82 13.96 -7.10 3.69
C ASP A 82 15.00 -6.22 2.96
N TYR A 83 14.97 -4.87 3.16
CA TYR A 83 15.86 -3.94 2.48
C TYR A 83 16.37 -2.80 3.38
N CYS A 84 16.04 -2.77 4.67
CA CYS A 84 16.43 -1.70 5.58
C CYS A 84 17.15 -2.25 6.83
N ALA A 85 18.44 -1.91 6.99
CA ALA A 85 19.23 -2.33 8.14
C ALA A 85 18.77 -1.72 9.49
N LEU A 86 17.92 -0.68 9.46
CA LEU A 86 17.40 -0.04 10.66
C LEU A 86 16.06 -0.65 11.12
N ALA A 87 15.44 -1.50 10.29
CA ALA A 87 14.15 -2.06 10.61
C ALA A 87 14.26 -3.16 11.68
N THR A 88 13.20 -3.29 12.48
CA THR A 88 13.07 -4.30 13.55
C THR A 88 12.11 -5.42 13.18
N ALA A 89 11.34 -5.26 12.09
CA ALA A 89 10.45 -6.27 11.57
C ALA A 89 10.24 -6.13 10.06
N ARG A 90 9.75 -7.18 9.41
CA ARG A 90 9.40 -7.18 7.99
C ARG A 90 8.07 -6.49 7.77
N SER A 91 7.98 -5.68 6.71
CA SER A 91 6.75 -4.98 6.32
C SER A 91 6.14 -5.55 5.04
N ILE A 92 6.98 -5.87 4.05
CA ILE A 92 6.54 -6.33 2.73
C ILE A 92 5.75 -7.63 2.82
N PRO A 93 6.24 -8.73 3.46
CA PRO A 93 5.47 -9.97 3.58
C PRO A 93 4.13 -9.78 4.29
N ILE A 94 4.09 -8.90 5.30
CA ILE A 94 2.85 -8.56 6.02
C ILE A 94 1.86 -7.88 5.09
N SER A 95 2.30 -6.86 4.34
CA SER A 95 1.43 -6.17 3.38
C SER A 95 0.91 -7.09 2.29
N GLN A 96 1.74 -8.03 1.80
CA GLN A 96 1.34 -9.03 0.81
C GLN A 96 0.26 -9.97 1.34
N LYS A 97 0.40 -10.46 2.57
CA LYS A 97 -0.61 -11.32 3.23
C LYS A 97 -1.93 -10.58 3.41
N ILE A 98 -1.88 -9.34 3.93
CA ILE A 98 -3.08 -8.53 4.13
C ILE A 98 -3.75 -8.23 2.79
N SER A 99 -3.03 -7.71 1.81
CA SER A 99 -3.62 -7.37 0.50
C SER A 99 -4.18 -8.59 -0.23
N HIS A 100 -3.56 -9.77 -0.06
CA HIS A 100 -4.06 -11.02 -0.65
C HIS A 100 -5.39 -11.45 -0.03
N SER A 101 -5.60 -11.26 1.28
CA SER A 101 -6.87 -11.57 1.94
C SER A 101 -8.03 -10.68 1.47
N PHE A 102 -7.72 -9.48 0.96
CA PHE A 102 -8.69 -8.52 0.39
C PHE A 102 -8.64 -8.48 -1.15
N ASN A 103 -8.41 -9.61 -1.83
CA ASN A 103 -8.33 -9.66 -3.29
C ASN A 103 -9.70 -9.52 -4.01
N ASN A 104 -10.81 -9.60 -3.28
CA ASN A 104 -12.15 -9.43 -3.82
C ASN A 104 -12.54 -7.94 -3.87
N TYR A 105 -12.70 -7.39 -5.07
CA TYR A 105 -13.05 -5.99 -5.29
C TYR A 105 -14.39 -5.58 -4.66
N GLY A 106 -15.40 -6.45 -4.70
CA GLY A 106 -16.70 -6.19 -4.07
C GLY A 106 -16.58 -6.03 -2.56
N GLN A 107 -15.82 -6.90 -1.91
CA GLN A 107 -15.53 -6.81 -0.48
C GLN A 107 -14.81 -5.49 -0.14
N GLN A 108 -13.77 -5.13 -0.91
CA GLN A 108 -13.05 -3.89 -0.69
C GLN A 108 -13.95 -2.65 -0.83
N LYS A 109 -14.85 -2.64 -1.81
CA LYS A 109 -15.83 -1.56 -1.98
C LYS A 109 -16.83 -1.46 -0.83
N ASN A 110 -17.23 -2.57 -0.25
CA ASN A 110 -18.14 -2.59 0.90
C ASN A 110 -17.46 -2.04 2.17
N ILE A 111 -16.15 -2.29 2.33
CA ILE A 111 -15.34 -1.69 3.40
C ILE A 111 -15.19 -0.18 3.21
N GLY A 112 -15.10 0.28 1.96
CA GLY A 112 -14.96 1.69 1.62
C GLY A 112 -13.54 2.22 1.77
N ASP A 113 -13.41 3.54 2.00
CA ASP A 113 -12.14 4.27 2.08
C ASP A 113 -11.44 3.98 3.42
N LEU A 114 -10.70 2.90 3.47
CA LEU A 114 -9.90 2.51 4.63
C LEU A 114 -8.44 2.31 4.21
N LYS A 115 -7.54 3.02 4.88
CA LYS A 115 -6.10 3.02 4.58
C LYS A 115 -5.31 2.25 5.62
N ILE A 116 -4.60 1.20 5.18
CA ILE A 116 -3.62 0.48 6.00
C ILE A 116 -2.23 1.05 5.71
N LYS A 117 -1.47 1.35 6.78
CA LYS A 117 -0.09 1.84 6.69
C LYS A 117 0.81 1.03 7.59
N ILE A 118 1.94 0.55 7.07
CA ILE A 118 2.83 -0.39 7.76
C ILE A 118 4.24 0.19 7.84
N SER A 119 4.81 0.20 9.04
CA SER A 119 6.21 0.56 9.29
C SER A 119 6.94 -0.58 9.97
N GLY A 120 8.12 -0.95 9.50
CA GLY A 120 8.95 -2.02 10.05
C GLY A 120 9.77 -1.61 11.29
N CYS A 121 9.66 -0.35 11.75
CA CYS A 121 10.29 0.15 12.97
C CYS A 121 9.72 1.51 13.39
N ILE A 122 10.19 2.02 14.54
CA ILE A 122 9.76 3.30 15.13
C ILE A 122 10.06 4.54 14.26
N ASN A 123 10.93 4.44 13.25
CA ASN A 123 11.20 5.55 12.30
C ASN A 123 9.96 5.90 11.45
N ALA A 124 8.93 5.06 11.45
CA ALA A 124 7.62 5.33 10.87
C ALA A 124 7.62 5.71 9.39
N CYS A 125 8.56 5.23 8.59
CA CYS A 125 8.67 5.55 7.16
C CYS A 125 7.43 5.15 6.33
N GLY A 126 6.62 4.18 6.80
CA GLY A 126 5.33 3.82 6.25
C GLY A 126 4.18 4.68 6.76
N HIS A 127 4.45 5.68 7.63
CA HIS A 127 3.47 6.61 8.21
C HIS A 127 2.31 5.91 8.93
N HIS A 128 2.60 4.82 9.66
CA HIS A 128 1.57 4.02 10.36
C HIS A 128 0.72 4.85 11.34
N HIS A 129 1.29 5.91 11.94
CA HIS A 129 0.58 6.77 12.90
C HIS A 129 -0.70 7.40 12.33
N VAL A 130 -0.74 7.67 11.02
CA VAL A 130 -1.87 8.31 10.34
C VAL A 130 -2.60 7.35 9.38
N GLY A 131 -2.41 6.06 9.55
CA GLY A 131 -3.25 5.04 8.91
C GLY A 131 -4.57 4.89 9.66
N ASN A 132 -5.69 4.68 8.95
CA ASN A 132 -6.93 4.28 9.63
C ASN A 132 -6.69 3.01 10.43
N ILE A 133 -5.91 2.09 9.86
CA ILE A 133 -5.23 0.99 10.55
C ILE A 133 -3.74 1.20 10.36
N GLY A 134 -3.00 1.43 11.43
CA GLY A 134 -1.55 1.50 11.45
C GLY A 134 -0.95 0.21 11.99
N ILE A 135 0.15 -0.26 11.39
CA ILE A 135 0.87 -1.43 11.86
C ILE A 135 2.33 -1.05 12.06
N LEU A 136 2.82 -1.22 13.28
CA LEU A 136 4.21 -0.98 13.66
C LEU A 136 4.91 -2.31 13.94
N GLY A 137 5.97 -2.58 13.20
CA GLY A 137 6.87 -3.70 13.48
C GLY A 137 7.79 -3.40 14.66
N LEU A 138 7.90 -4.36 15.55
CA LEU A 138 8.70 -4.33 16.77
C LEU A 138 9.57 -5.59 16.84
N ASP A 139 10.69 -5.49 17.54
CA ASP A 139 11.44 -6.64 18.04
C ASP A 139 11.05 -6.91 19.50
N LYS A 140 10.70 -8.14 19.80
CA LYS A 140 10.49 -8.63 21.17
C LYS A 140 11.40 -9.83 21.43
N ASN A 141 12.55 -9.59 22.04
CA ASN A 141 13.52 -10.62 22.39
C ASN A 141 14.02 -11.43 21.17
N GLY A 142 14.22 -10.77 20.03
CA GLY A 142 14.66 -11.41 18.78
C GLY A 142 13.53 -11.97 17.91
N GLU A 143 12.26 -11.76 18.29
CA GLU A 143 11.09 -12.18 17.52
C GLU A 143 10.32 -10.98 16.96
N GLU A 144 9.94 -11.07 15.69
CA GLU A 144 9.13 -10.03 15.04
C GLU A 144 7.72 -9.99 15.64
N SER A 145 7.27 -8.80 16.01
CA SER A 145 5.95 -8.56 16.57
C SER A 145 5.33 -7.30 15.96
N TYR A 146 4.03 -7.22 15.89
CA TYR A 146 3.32 -6.15 15.18
C TYR A 146 2.27 -5.52 16.09
N GLN A 147 2.40 -4.21 16.31
CA GLN A 147 1.45 -3.43 17.09
C GLN A 147 0.45 -2.75 16.15
N ILE A 148 -0.83 -2.82 16.51
CA ILE A 148 -1.91 -2.19 15.73
C ILE A 148 -2.28 -0.85 16.38
N THR A 149 -2.49 0.18 15.55
CA THR A 149 -3.14 1.44 15.90
C THR A 149 -4.39 1.63 15.06
N LEU A 150 -5.43 2.24 15.62
CA LEU A 150 -6.68 2.54 14.92
C LEU A 150 -7.01 4.03 15.02
N GLY A 151 -7.78 4.54 14.05
CA GLY A 151 -8.33 5.89 14.09
C GLY A 151 -7.40 6.99 13.59
N GLY A 152 -6.24 6.64 12.98
CA GLY A 152 -5.40 7.61 12.29
C GLY A 152 -6.07 8.13 11.00
N SER A 153 -5.71 9.35 10.60
CA SER A 153 -6.15 9.97 9.35
C SER A 153 -5.07 10.90 8.81
N ALA A 154 -4.81 10.80 7.51
CA ALA A 154 -3.89 11.68 6.78
C ALA A 154 -4.65 12.67 5.87
N THR A 155 -5.94 12.89 6.10
CA THR A 155 -6.79 13.84 5.37
C THR A 155 -6.72 15.24 5.98
N GLU A 156 -7.57 16.17 5.52
CA GLU A 156 -7.70 17.52 6.11
C GLU A 156 -8.03 17.50 7.61
N ASN A 157 -8.75 16.45 8.06
CA ASN A 157 -9.01 16.19 9.47
C ASN A 157 -7.98 15.18 10.01
N ALA A 158 -6.70 15.57 10.01
CA ALA A 158 -5.60 14.71 10.43
C ALA A 158 -5.74 14.25 11.89
N SER A 159 -5.50 12.96 12.14
CA SER A 159 -5.47 12.38 13.49
C SER A 159 -4.37 11.32 13.58
N ILE A 160 -3.84 11.15 14.78
CA ILE A 160 -2.92 10.08 15.11
C ILE A 160 -3.72 8.91 15.66
N GLY A 161 -3.46 7.70 15.17
CA GLY A 161 -4.12 6.48 15.64
C GLY A 161 -3.70 6.13 17.07
N GLU A 162 -4.62 5.52 17.80
CA GLU A 162 -4.39 5.00 19.14
C GLU A 162 -4.00 3.52 19.11
N ILE A 163 -3.08 3.13 20.00
CA ILE A 163 -2.63 1.74 20.15
C ILE A 163 -3.81 0.91 20.70
N VAL A 164 -4.08 -0.22 20.03
CA VAL A 164 -5.11 -1.16 20.45
C VAL A 164 -4.50 -2.51 20.78
N GLY A 165 -4.68 -2.94 22.02
CA GLY A 165 -4.19 -4.22 22.52
C GLY A 165 -2.66 -4.36 22.60
N PRO A 166 -2.17 -5.58 22.81
CA PRO A 166 -0.74 -5.91 22.79
C PRO A 166 -0.23 -5.95 21.35
N SER A 167 1.08 -6.13 21.16
CA SER A 167 1.60 -6.52 19.84
C SER A 167 1.38 -8.02 19.61
N PHE A 168 1.21 -8.38 18.35
CA PHE A 168 0.90 -9.73 17.89
C PHE A 168 2.08 -10.33 17.12
N PRO A 169 2.42 -11.62 17.28
CA PRO A 169 3.29 -12.29 16.35
C PRO A 169 2.64 -12.35 14.94
N GLU A 170 3.44 -12.57 13.92
CA GLU A 170 2.93 -12.62 12.53
C GLU A 170 1.77 -13.60 12.35
N SER A 171 1.82 -14.75 13.04
CA SER A 171 0.78 -15.79 12.96
C SER A 171 -0.60 -15.36 13.45
N GLU A 172 -0.66 -14.40 14.37
CA GLU A 172 -1.91 -13.93 15.00
C GLU A 172 -2.41 -12.61 14.39
N LEU A 173 -1.53 -11.88 13.68
CA LEU A 173 -1.83 -10.55 13.17
C LEU A 173 -3.08 -10.50 12.27
N MET A 174 -3.26 -11.49 11.40
CA MET A 174 -4.45 -11.53 10.51
C MET A 174 -5.74 -11.77 11.30
N GLY A 175 -5.70 -12.57 12.36
CA GLY A 175 -6.85 -12.76 13.26
C GLY A 175 -7.22 -11.45 13.97
N ALA A 176 -6.23 -10.74 14.50
CA ALA A 176 -6.43 -9.45 15.14
C ALA A 176 -7.00 -8.39 14.17
N LEU A 177 -6.47 -8.30 12.93
CA LEU A 177 -6.97 -7.37 11.92
C LEU A 177 -8.43 -7.66 11.52
N ASN A 178 -8.80 -8.92 11.36
CA ASN A 178 -10.18 -9.30 11.02
C ASN A 178 -11.19 -8.94 12.13
N THR A 179 -10.72 -8.77 13.36
CA THR A 179 -11.57 -8.30 14.48
C THR A 179 -11.79 -6.78 14.44
N CYS A 180 -10.89 -6.04 13.76
CA CYS A 180 -10.98 -4.59 13.60
C CYS A 180 -11.82 -4.14 12.40
N LEU A 181 -12.19 -5.06 11.52
CA LEU A 181 -12.93 -4.82 10.26
C LEU A 181 -14.35 -5.36 10.31
#